data_44e3bebafad0ffb3acbb2431dbf46366
#
_entry.id   44e3bebafad0ffb3acbb2431dbf46366
#
_cell.length_a   1.000
_cell.length_b   1.000
_cell.length_c   1.000
_cell.angle_alpha   90.00
_cell.angle_beta   90.00
_cell.angle_gamma   90.00
#
_symmetry.space_group_name_H-M   'P 1'
#
loop_
_entity.id
_entity.type
_entity.pdbx_description
1 polymer ?
#
loop_
_entity_poly.entity_id
_entity_poly.type
_entity_poly.pdbx_seq_one_letter_code
_entity_poly.pdbx_strand_id
1 'polypeptide(L)'
;MVVSAEETWGSIGGGNVEAVAVNRARALLAEFATEPTTFTANLSDKAPVEHGVQCCGGEVTVLLDPLPVRPAVAIFGVGHVGLELARILARHELDLHLVDTRPQQLSDVALAPLADATARIHTHHVPVLPELVLGELPAGAHVLVMTHDHAEDA
;
A
#
# COMPACT_ATOMS: atom_id res chain seq x y z
N MET A 1 -13.34 6.62 9.84
CA MET A 1 -13.04 7.08 8.47
C MET A 1 -11.64 6.59 8.10
N VAL A 2 -11.46 6.08 6.90
CA VAL A 2 -10.15 5.73 6.34
C VAL A 2 -9.78 6.77 5.28
N VAL A 3 -8.52 7.18 5.24
CA VAL A 3 -8.01 8.19 4.30
C VAL A 3 -6.80 7.63 3.58
N SER A 4 -6.78 7.71 2.25
CA SER A 4 -5.61 7.49 1.42
C SER A 4 -5.12 8.81 0.81
N ALA A 5 -4.06 8.76 0.02
CA ALA A 5 -3.57 9.93 -0.70
C ALA A 5 -4.66 10.58 -1.58
N GLU A 6 -5.52 9.77 -2.19
CA GLU A 6 -6.51 10.22 -3.19
C GLU A 6 -7.95 10.10 -2.71
N GLU A 7 -8.28 9.07 -1.93
CA GLU A 7 -9.66 8.71 -1.56
C GLU A 7 -9.91 8.75 -0.05
N THR A 8 -11.19 8.77 0.31
CA THR A 8 -11.65 8.64 1.69
C THR A 8 -12.85 7.70 1.74
N TRP A 9 -12.93 6.88 2.81
CA TRP A 9 -14.04 5.97 3.06
C TRP A 9 -14.61 6.19 4.46
N GLY A 10 -15.92 6.29 4.54
CA GLY A 10 -16.64 6.64 5.76
C GLY A 10 -16.60 8.14 6.07
N SER A 11 -17.05 8.52 7.26
CA SER A 11 -17.14 9.91 7.71
C SER A 11 -16.97 9.98 9.23
N ILE A 12 -16.51 11.11 9.75
CA ILE A 12 -16.46 11.43 11.18
C ILE A 12 -17.54 12.48 11.56
N GLY A 13 -18.52 12.69 10.68
CA GLY A 13 -19.61 13.61 10.92
C GLY A 13 -19.70 14.78 9.94
N GLY A 14 -18.79 14.85 8.96
CA GLY A 14 -18.78 15.89 7.94
C GLY A 14 -18.27 17.25 8.44
N GLY A 15 -18.49 18.25 7.59
CA GLY A 15 -18.13 19.63 7.91
C GLY A 15 -16.63 19.91 7.89
N ASN A 16 -16.25 21.05 8.46
CA ASN A 16 -14.89 21.54 8.41
C ASN A 16 -13.89 20.67 9.20
N VAL A 17 -14.32 20.05 10.30
CA VAL A 17 -13.46 19.17 11.11
C VAL A 17 -13.03 17.95 10.30
N GLU A 18 -13.94 17.38 9.50
CA GLU A 18 -13.61 16.28 8.60
C GLU A 18 -12.61 16.70 7.53
N ALA A 19 -12.81 17.86 6.90
CA ALA A 19 -11.87 18.39 5.91
C ALA A 19 -10.48 18.61 6.51
N VAL A 20 -10.39 19.15 7.72
CA VAL A 20 -9.11 19.31 8.44
C VAL A 20 -8.48 17.97 8.76
N ALA A 21 -9.27 16.98 9.21
CA ALA A 21 -8.78 15.63 9.50
C ALA A 21 -8.21 14.96 8.25
N VAL A 22 -8.90 15.05 7.11
CA VAL A 22 -8.44 14.52 5.82
C VAL A 22 -7.13 15.17 5.39
N ASN A 23 -7.03 16.50 5.46
CA ASN A 23 -5.82 17.20 5.06
C ASN A 23 -4.62 16.83 5.94
N ARG A 24 -4.82 16.74 7.27
CA ARG A 24 -3.77 16.32 8.21
C ARG A 24 -3.37 14.86 7.99
N ALA A 25 -4.33 13.96 7.77
CA ALA A 25 -4.04 12.56 7.46
C ALA A 25 -3.19 12.43 6.19
N ARG A 26 -3.53 13.17 5.13
CA ARG A 26 -2.75 13.20 3.88
C ARG A 26 -1.34 13.77 4.07
N ALA A 27 -1.17 14.77 4.91
CA ALA A 27 0.15 15.29 5.26
C ALA A 27 1.00 14.22 5.95
N LEU A 28 0.45 13.49 6.94
CA LEU A 28 1.13 12.38 7.60
C LEU A 28 1.53 11.27 6.62
N LEU A 29 0.66 10.93 5.67
CA LEU A 29 0.98 9.95 4.63
C LEU A 29 2.13 10.42 3.73
N ALA A 30 2.14 11.70 3.35
CA ALA A 30 3.20 12.28 2.52
C ALA A 30 4.57 12.34 3.24
N GLU A 31 4.56 12.46 4.56
CA GLU A 31 5.75 12.45 5.43
C GLU A 31 6.18 11.03 5.85
N PHE A 32 5.45 10.00 5.40
CA PHE A 32 5.66 8.60 5.83
C PHE A 32 5.65 8.43 7.36
N ALA A 33 4.80 9.20 8.04
CA ALA A 33 4.64 9.11 9.48
C ALA A 33 4.17 7.71 9.90
N THR A 34 4.74 7.21 10.99
CA THR A 34 4.41 5.88 11.55
C THR A 34 3.73 5.97 12.90
N GLU A 35 3.81 7.13 13.55
CA GLU A 35 3.29 7.34 14.90
C GLU A 35 1.89 8.01 14.87
N PRO A 36 0.96 7.53 15.69
CA PRO A 36 -0.34 8.15 15.85
C PRO A 36 -0.22 9.59 16.37
N THR A 37 -1.06 10.48 15.86
CA THR A 37 -1.16 11.86 16.32
C THR A 37 -2.58 12.24 16.65
N THR A 38 -2.77 13.24 17.51
CA THR A 38 -4.08 13.78 17.82
C THR A 38 -4.15 15.28 17.57
N PHE A 39 -5.33 15.76 17.24
CA PHE A 39 -5.63 17.18 17.28
C PHE A 39 -7.00 17.43 17.86
N THR A 40 -7.17 18.59 18.48
CA THR A 40 -8.43 19.01 19.06
C THR A 40 -9.02 20.14 18.23
N ALA A 41 -10.30 20.02 17.89
CA ALA A 41 -11.07 21.04 17.20
C ALA A 41 -12.18 21.56 18.11
N ASN A 42 -12.30 22.89 18.21
CA ASN A 42 -13.37 23.54 18.90
C ASN A 42 -14.54 23.77 17.94
N LEU A 43 -15.73 23.28 18.29
CA LEU A 43 -16.92 23.30 17.44
C LEU A 43 -17.81 24.54 17.72
N SER A 44 -17.35 25.49 18.55
CA SER A 44 -18.14 26.68 18.84
C SER A 44 -18.09 27.71 17.71
N ASP A 45 -19.19 28.44 17.53
CA ASP A 45 -19.32 29.57 16.60
C ASP A 45 -18.38 30.74 16.91
N LYS A 46 -17.75 30.72 18.08
CA LYS A 46 -16.78 31.74 18.57
C LYS A 46 -15.31 31.28 18.40
N ALA A 47 -15.07 30.09 17.86
CA ALA A 47 -13.71 29.63 17.67
C ALA A 47 -12.97 30.42 16.55
N PRO A 48 -11.66 30.64 16.68
CA PRO A 48 -10.88 31.26 15.62
C PRO A 48 -11.08 30.51 14.28
N VAL A 49 -11.03 31.25 13.19
CA VAL A 49 -11.42 30.85 11.82
C VAL A 49 -10.69 29.62 11.26
N GLU A 50 -9.67 29.11 11.95
CA GLU A 50 -8.83 28.01 11.48
C GLU A 50 -9.62 26.71 11.19
N HIS A 51 -10.77 26.50 11.85
CA HIS A 51 -11.60 25.31 11.68
C HIS A 51 -13.04 25.60 11.21
N GLY A 52 -13.35 26.88 10.85
CA GLY A 52 -14.65 27.32 10.36
C GLY A 52 -15.75 27.38 11.45
N VAL A 53 -16.89 27.99 11.09
CA VAL A 53 -18.04 28.12 11.98
C VAL A 53 -18.80 26.79 12.02
N GLN A 54 -18.93 26.22 13.21
CA GLN A 54 -19.79 25.07 13.46
C GLN A 54 -20.87 25.39 14.48
N CYS A 55 -22.10 24.95 14.22
CA CYS A 55 -23.27 25.27 15.05
C CYS A 55 -23.41 24.38 16.29
N CYS A 56 -22.54 23.38 16.48
CA CYS A 56 -22.76 22.28 17.44
C CYS A 56 -22.06 22.46 18.77
N GLY A 57 -21.44 23.55 19.09
CA GLY A 57 -20.78 23.82 20.37
C GLY A 57 -20.03 22.63 21.00
N GLY A 58 -18.92 22.88 21.67
CA GLY A 58 -18.11 21.83 22.31
C GLY A 58 -16.74 21.66 21.67
N GLU A 59 -16.07 20.57 22.04
CA GLU A 59 -14.72 20.24 21.60
C GLU A 59 -14.66 18.77 21.18
N VAL A 60 -13.94 18.47 20.11
CA VAL A 60 -13.70 17.11 19.65
C VAL A 60 -12.20 16.88 19.48
N THR A 61 -11.73 15.75 19.99
CA THR A 61 -10.35 15.28 19.73
C THR A 61 -10.39 14.17 18.69
N VAL A 62 -9.63 14.35 17.63
CA VAL A 62 -9.48 13.39 16.53
C VAL A 62 -8.13 12.71 16.64
N LEU A 63 -8.12 11.37 16.66
CA LEU A 63 -6.93 10.55 16.53
C LEU A 63 -6.71 10.27 15.05
N LEU A 64 -5.49 10.51 14.57
CA LEU A 64 -4.98 10.08 13.26
C LEU A 64 -3.97 8.96 13.52
N ASP A 65 -4.28 7.78 13.04
CA ASP A 65 -3.47 6.58 13.21
C ASP A 65 -2.96 6.11 11.84
N PRO A 66 -1.68 6.34 11.50
CA PRO A 66 -1.09 5.86 10.27
C PRO A 66 -1.03 4.33 10.28
N LEU A 67 -1.77 3.69 9.37
CA LEU A 67 -1.73 2.25 9.22
C LEU A 67 -0.51 1.85 8.37
N PRO A 68 0.31 0.90 8.83
CA PRO A 68 1.44 0.44 8.04
C PRO A 68 0.94 -0.22 6.74
N VAL A 69 1.44 0.29 5.61
CA VAL A 69 1.23 -0.33 4.30
C VAL A 69 2.38 -1.32 4.10
N ARG A 70 2.07 -2.58 3.80
CA ARG A 70 3.09 -3.55 3.45
C ARG A 70 3.79 -3.11 2.15
N PRO A 71 5.12 -3.04 2.12
CA PRO A 71 5.82 -2.78 0.87
C PRO A 71 5.52 -3.88 -0.13
N ALA A 72 5.34 -3.53 -1.40
CA ALA A 72 5.15 -4.49 -2.47
C ALA A 72 6.43 -4.62 -3.30
N VAL A 73 6.79 -5.86 -3.62
CA VAL A 73 7.93 -6.20 -4.49
C VAL A 73 7.43 -7.15 -5.57
N ALA A 74 7.67 -6.81 -6.83
CA ALA A 74 7.36 -7.66 -7.96
C ALA A 74 8.65 -8.21 -8.59
N ILE A 75 8.70 -9.52 -8.81
CA ILE A 75 9.79 -10.21 -9.50
C ILE A 75 9.23 -10.75 -10.81
N PHE A 76 9.72 -10.20 -11.91
CA PHE A 76 9.46 -10.68 -13.27
C PHE A 76 10.55 -11.69 -13.66
N GLY A 77 10.16 -12.92 -13.87
CA GLY A 77 11.06 -14.04 -14.11
C GLY A 77 11.40 -14.82 -12.83
N VAL A 78 10.63 -15.89 -12.55
CA VAL A 78 10.77 -16.76 -11.38
C VAL A 78 11.63 -17.99 -11.75
N GLY A 79 12.75 -17.73 -12.41
CA GLY A 79 13.81 -18.74 -12.64
C GLY A 79 14.63 -18.97 -11.37
N HIS A 80 15.81 -19.59 -11.51
CA HIS A 80 16.65 -19.90 -10.34
C HIS A 80 17.00 -18.67 -9.49
N VAL A 81 17.37 -17.55 -10.14
CA VAL A 81 17.74 -16.31 -9.45
C VAL A 81 16.52 -15.66 -8.83
N GLY A 82 15.42 -15.52 -9.59
CA GLY A 82 14.18 -14.91 -9.10
C GLY A 82 13.59 -15.71 -7.94
N LEU A 83 13.61 -17.03 -7.98
CA LEU A 83 13.13 -17.87 -6.90
C LEU A 83 14.00 -17.74 -5.63
N GLU A 84 15.33 -17.68 -5.75
CA GLU A 84 16.20 -17.49 -4.58
C GLU A 84 16.00 -16.10 -3.95
N LEU A 85 15.84 -15.07 -4.78
CA LEU A 85 15.47 -13.75 -4.28
C LEU A 85 14.10 -13.77 -3.59
N ALA A 86 13.11 -14.42 -4.18
CA ALA A 86 11.79 -14.60 -3.58
C ALA A 86 11.87 -15.28 -2.21
N ARG A 87 12.74 -16.31 -2.04
CA ARG A 87 12.98 -16.98 -0.74
C ARG A 87 13.56 -16.06 0.32
N ILE A 88 14.44 -15.14 -0.06
CA ILE A 88 15.01 -14.14 0.86
C ILE A 88 13.90 -13.16 1.27
N LEU A 89 13.19 -12.60 0.30
CA LEU A 89 12.14 -11.62 0.52
C LEU A 89 10.92 -12.20 1.25
N ALA A 90 10.61 -13.47 1.03
CA ALA A 90 9.49 -14.16 1.67
C ALA A 90 9.58 -14.18 3.22
N ARG A 91 10.73 -13.91 3.81
CA ARG A 91 10.93 -13.83 5.26
C ARG A 91 10.52 -12.50 5.88
N HIS A 92 10.14 -11.52 5.05
CA HIS A 92 9.78 -10.16 5.48
C HIS A 92 8.29 -9.92 5.34
N GLU A 93 7.75 -8.97 6.10
CA GLU A 93 6.35 -8.54 6.00
C GLU A 93 6.13 -7.64 4.78
N LEU A 94 5.94 -8.25 3.62
CA LEU A 94 5.69 -7.56 2.36
C LEU A 94 4.70 -8.33 1.48
N ASP A 95 4.19 -7.68 0.45
CA ASP A 95 3.44 -8.30 -0.63
C ASP A 95 4.42 -8.63 -1.76
N LEU A 96 4.61 -9.92 -2.06
CA LEU A 96 5.54 -10.43 -3.05
C LEU A 96 4.77 -10.93 -4.28
N HIS A 97 4.91 -10.21 -5.37
CA HIS A 97 4.29 -10.53 -6.65
C HIS A 97 5.30 -11.29 -7.52
N LEU A 98 4.98 -12.53 -7.87
CA LEU A 98 5.81 -13.40 -8.71
C LEU A 98 5.17 -13.48 -10.09
N VAL A 99 5.86 -13.00 -11.11
CA VAL A 99 5.37 -12.92 -12.48
C VAL A 99 6.25 -13.79 -13.37
N ASP A 100 5.66 -14.72 -14.11
CA ASP A 100 6.40 -15.54 -15.09
C ASP A 100 5.49 -15.92 -16.26
N THR A 101 6.07 -16.00 -17.45
CA THR A 101 5.39 -16.45 -18.67
C THR A 101 5.20 -17.96 -18.69
N ARG A 102 5.96 -18.70 -17.88
CA ARG A 102 5.98 -20.16 -17.79
C ARG A 102 5.20 -20.65 -16.57
N PRO A 103 4.05 -21.35 -16.75
CA PRO A 103 3.23 -21.78 -15.63
C PRO A 103 3.95 -22.73 -14.67
N GLN A 104 4.96 -23.46 -15.15
CA GLN A 104 5.73 -24.42 -14.34
C GLN A 104 6.48 -23.72 -13.20
N GLN A 105 6.96 -22.49 -13.44
CA GLN A 105 7.71 -21.69 -12.46
C GLN A 105 6.83 -21.18 -11.30
N LEU A 106 5.52 -21.12 -11.53
CA LEU A 106 4.53 -20.68 -10.56
C LEU A 106 3.71 -21.83 -9.97
N SER A 107 4.10 -23.08 -10.26
CA SER A 107 3.43 -24.26 -9.69
C SER A 107 3.71 -24.42 -8.20
N ASP A 108 2.81 -25.09 -7.47
CA ASP A 108 2.99 -25.39 -6.04
C ASP A 108 4.32 -26.10 -5.76
N VAL A 109 4.76 -26.97 -6.69
CA VAL A 109 6.04 -27.68 -6.58
C VAL A 109 7.22 -26.71 -6.69
N ALA A 110 7.18 -25.79 -7.65
CA ALA A 110 8.25 -24.80 -7.84
C ALA A 110 8.31 -23.81 -6.67
N LEU A 111 7.15 -23.44 -6.13
CA LEU A 111 7.04 -22.49 -5.03
C LEU A 111 7.05 -23.15 -3.64
N ALA A 112 7.20 -24.46 -3.54
CA ALA A 112 7.32 -25.18 -2.26
C ALA A 112 8.37 -24.57 -1.29
N PRO A 113 9.50 -24.01 -1.77
CA PRO A 113 10.45 -23.30 -0.89
C PRO A 113 9.90 -22.03 -0.22
N LEU A 114 8.72 -21.56 -0.62
CA LEU A 114 8.05 -20.38 -0.06
C LEU A 114 6.89 -20.77 0.89
N ALA A 115 6.70 -22.04 1.22
CA ALA A 115 5.57 -22.52 2.02
C ALA A 115 5.44 -21.85 3.40
N ASP A 116 6.59 -21.49 4.02
CA ASP A 116 6.65 -20.85 5.33
C ASP A 116 6.86 -19.32 5.23
N ALA A 117 6.38 -18.71 4.14
CA ALA A 117 6.56 -17.28 3.89
C ALA A 117 5.82 -16.42 4.93
N THR A 118 6.50 -15.39 5.45
CA THR A 118 5.88 -14.27 6.17
C THR A 118 5.23 -13.29 5.20
N ALA A 119 5.83 -13.14 4.00
CA ALA A 119 5.28 -12.36 2.90
C ALA A 119 3.95 -12.96 2.41
N ARG A 120 3.09 -12.09 1.89
CA ARG A 120 1.92 -12.53 1.10
C ARG A 120 2.38 -12.76 -0.33
N ILE A 121 2.24 -13.99 -0.80
CA ILE A 121 2.64 -14.37 -2.15
C ILE A 121 1.47 -14.20 -3.11
N HIS A 122 1.70 -13.43 -4.18
CA HIS A 122 0.77 -13.23 -5.28
C HIS A 122 1.42 -13.76 -6.55
N THR A 123 0.80 -14.71 -7.23
CA THR A 123 1.33 -15.30 -8.46
C THR A 123 0.57 -14.78 -9.68
N HIS A 124 1.32 -14.38 -10.72
CA HIS A 124 0.79 -13.87 -11.97
C HIS A 124 1.36 -14.68 -13.13
N HIS A 125 0.58 -15.60 -13.67
CA HIS A 125 0.91 -16.30 -14.90
C HIS A 125 0.42 -15.48 -16.09
N VAL A 126 1.34 -14.86 -16.83
CA VAL A 126 1.02 -14.03 -17.99
C VAL A 126 1.86 -14.49 -19.18
N PRO A 127 1.30 -15.32 -20.08
CA PRO A 127 2.03 -15.92 -21.19
C PRO A 127 2.54 -14.92 -22.22
N VAL A 128 1.89 -13.76 -22.31
CA VAL A 128 2.19 -12.69 -23.29
C VAL A 128 2.02 -11.34 -22.58
N LEU A 129 2.95 -10.41 -22.81
CA LEU A 129 2.91 -9.05 -22.25
C LEU A 129 2.88 -9.03 -20.71
N PRO A 130 3.88 -9.63 -20.03
CA PRO A 130 3.92 -9.65 -18.57
C PRO A 130 3.95 -8.23 -17.96
N GLU A 131 4.35 -7.22 -18.70
CA GLU A 131 4.33 -5.81 -18.31
C GLU A 131 2.92 -5.28 -17.97
N LEU A 132 1.85 -5.93 -18.42
CA LEU A 132 0.49 -5.55 -18.05
C LEU A 132 0.25 -5.66 -16.54
N VAL A 133 0.96 -6.54 -15.85
CA VAL A 133 0.90 -6.67 -14.39
C VAL A 133 1.33 -5.39 -13.68
N LEU A 134 2.17 -4.56 -14.31
CA LEU A 134 2.61 -3.29 -13.72
C LEU A 134 1.43 -2.37 -13.36
N GLY A 135 0.36 -2.41 -14.15
CA GLY A 135 -0.86 -1.65 -13.90
C GLY A 135 -1.70 -2.17 -12.72
N GLU A 136 -1.46 -3.40 -12.29
CA GLU A 136 -2.16 -4.05 -11.18
C GLU A 136 -1.40 -3.95 -9.86
N LEU A 137 -0.11 -3.56 -9.91
CA LEU A 137 0.72 -3.44 -8.72
C LEU A 137 0.31 -2.22 -7.88
N PRO A 138 0.46 -2.30 -6.55
CA PRO A 138 0.28 -1.14 -5.70
C PRO A 138 1.22 0.00 -6.06
N ALA A 139 0.74 1.25 -5.92
CA ALA A 139 1.59 2.42 -6.11
C ALA A 139 2.82 2.37 -5.18
N GLY A 140 4.00 2.62 -5.74
CA GLY A 140 5.26 2.53 -5.00
C GLY A 140 5.84 1.11 -4.89
N ALA A 141 5.28 0.12 -5.60
CA ALA A 141 5.88 -1.21 -5.66
C ALA A 141 7.29 -1.18 -6.29
N HIS A 142 8.20 -1.96 -5.72
CA HIS A 142 9.53 -2.18 -6.29
C HIS A 142 9.46 -3.29 -7.32
N VAL A 143 10.03 -3.05 -8.50
CA VAL A 143 10.03 -4.01 -9.60
C VAL A 143 11.44 -4.47 -9.91
N LEU A 144 11.62 -5.79 -10.01
CA LEU A 144 12.87 -6.42 -10.40
C LEU A 144 12.60 -7.32 -11.62
N VAL A 145 13.36 -7.12 -12.67
CA VAL A 145 13.27 -7.90 -13.91
C VAL A 145 14.44 -8.86 -13.96
N MET A 146 14.15 -10.15 -14.01
CA MET A 146 15.13 -11.25 -13.97
C MET A 146 14.75 -12.34 -14.98
N THR A 147 14.19 -11.94 -16.11
CA THR A 147 13.79 -12.87 -17.15
C THR A 147 15.01 -13.48 -17.83
N HIS A 148 14.81 -14.47 -18.67
CA HIS A 148 15.89 -15.17 -19.38
C HIS A 148 16.02 -14.70 -20.83
N ASP A 149 15.15 -13.85 -21.30
CA ASP A 149 15.09 -13.35 -22.67
C ASP A 149 15.07 -11.81 -22.67
N HIS A 150 16.04 -11.20 -23.37
CA HIS A 150 16.12 -9.75 -23.53
C HIS A 150 14.88 -9.15 -24.23
N ALA A 151 14.11 -9.95 -24.96
CA ALA A 151 12.85 -9.50 -25.56
C ALA A 151 11.72 -9.32 -24.51
N GLU A 152 11.85 -10.00 -23.36
CA GLU A 152 10.92 -9.84 -22.22
C GLU A 152 11.34 -8.70 -21.28
N ASP A 153 12.59 -8.21 -21.40
CA ASP A 153 13.16 -7.17 -20.52
C ASP A 153 12.93 -5.74 -21.06
N ALA A 154 12.49 -5.61 -22.31
CA ALA A 154 12.33 -4.34 -23.01
C ALA A 154 10.91 -3.82 -22.95
#